data_6e291eda41911baf48491f53f2e77f85
#
_entry.id   6e291eda41911baf48491f53f2e77f85
#
_cell.length_a   1.000
_cell.length_b   1.000
_cell.length_c   1.000
_cell.angle_alpha   90.00
_cell.angle_beta   90.00
_cell.angle_gamma   90.00
#
_symmetry.space_group_name_H-M   'P 1'
#
loop_
_entity.id
_entity.type
_entity.pdbx_description
1 polymer ?
#
loop_
_entity_poly.entity_id
_entity_poly.type
_entity_poly.pdbx_seq_one_letter_code
_entity_poly.pdbx_strand_id
1 'polypeptide(L)'
;MLEQNLFCSFRIIIWHAEIQTCLVCGSGYNLLRDPRYNKGLAFTEKERETHYLRGLLPPTVISQELQERKIMQNIRQYQLPLQRYMAMMDLQEGNERLFYKLLIDNVEELLPIVYTPTVGEACQKYGSIFSRPQGLYISLKEKGKILEVLKNWPERSIQVIVVTDGERILGLGDLGCQGMGIPVGKLSLYTALGGVRPSAVSCHLNLPYFCRTTMSCCIN
;
A
#
# COMPACT_ATOMS: atom_id res chain seq x y z
N MET A 1 24.22 25.42 -5.68
CA MET A 1 22.98 26.03 -6.15
C MET A 1 22.45 25.32 -7.41
N LEU A 2 22.56 23.99 -7.46
CA LEU A 2 22.11 23.13 -8.58
C LEU A 2 21.33 21.89 -8.15
N GLU A 3 21.12 21.66 -6.86
CA GLU A 3 20.41 20.47 -6.37
C GLU A 3 18.92 20.68 -6.07
N GLN A 4 18.42 21.91 -6.04
CA GLN A 4 17.00 22.18 -5.74
C GLN A 4 16.05 22.05 -6.93
N ASN A 5 16.56 21.99 -8.17
CA ASN A 5 15.71 21.92 -9.35
C ASN A 5 15.37 20.51 -9.84
N LEU A 6 16.02 19.47 -9.33
CA LEU A 6 15.73 18.09 -9.75
C LEU A 6 14.46 17.52 -9.11
N PHE A 7 14.10 17.97 -7.91
CA PHE A 7 12.91 17.48 -7.19
C PHE A 7 11.59 18.01 -7.76
N CYS A 8 11.60 19.15 -8.44
CA CYS A 8 10.37 19.77 -8.93
C CYS A 8 9.84 19.12 -10.23
N SER A 9 10.73 18.54 -11.06
CA SER A 9 10.34 17.91 -12.33
C SER A 9 9.70 16.54 -12.18
N PHE A 10 10.00 15.81 -11.10
CA PHE A 10 9.41 14.49 -10.87
C PHE A 10 7.96 14.52 -10.37
N ARG A 11 7.51 15.62 -9.78
CA ARG A 11 6.12 15.78 -9.29
C ARG A 11 5.06 15.77 -10.39
N ILE A 12 5.41 16.11 -11.63
CA ILE A 12 4.45 16.34 -12.71
C ILE A 12 4.09 15.06 -13.49
N ILE A 13 4.95 14.05 -13.52
CA ILE A 13 4.78 12.89 -14.40
C ILE A 13 3.85 11.83 -13.83
N ILE A 14 3.68 11.73 -12.50
CA ILE A 14 2.89 10.65 -11.86
C ILE A 14 1.39 10.91 -11.92
N TRP A 15 0.93 12.15 -12.14
CA TRP A 15 -0.47 12.53 -11.94
C TRP A 15 -1.26 12.83 -13.22
N HIS A 16 -0.63 12.83 -14.39
CA HIS A 16 -1.28 13.08 -15.69
C HIS A 16 -1.63 11.81 -16.48
N ALA A 17 -1.61 10.64 -15.85
CA ALA A 17 -2.33 9.51 -16.45
C ALA A 17 -3.83 9.86 -16.37
N GLU A 18 -4.34 10.46 -17.43
CA GLU A 18 -5.76 10.56 -17.67
C GLU A 18 -6.37 9.19 -17.42
N ILE A 19 -7.32 9.15 -16.49
CA ILE A 19 -8.14 7.98 -16.31
C ILE A 19 -8.97 7.88 -17.61
N GLN A 20 -8.42 7.21 -18.61
CA GLN A 20 -9.27 6.57 -19.59
C GLN A 20 -10.17 5.66 -18.77
N THR A 21 -11.43 6.03 -18.72
CA THR A 21 -12.50 5.28 -18.11
C THR A 21 -12.47 3.87 -18.69
N CYS A 22 -11.76 2.99 -18.01
CA CYS A 22 -11.80 1.59 -18.35
C CYS A 22 -13.21 1.11 -18.00
N LEU A 23 -14.00 0.81 -19.01
CA LEU A 23 -15.37 0.25 -18.89
C LEU A 23 -15.42 -1.07 -18.10
N VAL A 24 -14.28 -1.58 -17.66
CA VAL A 24 -14.09 -2.80 -16.85
C VAL A 24 -14.04 -2.49 -15.35
N CYS A 25 -13.84 -1.23 -14.95
CA CYS A 25 -13.89 -0.86 -13.53
C CYS A 25 -15.36 -0.89 -13.09
N GLY A 26 -15.63 -1.67 -12.05
CA GLY A 26 -16.94 -1.77 -11.45
C GLY A 26 -17.57 -0.40 -11.20
N SER A 27 -18.88 -0.31 -11.26
CA SER A 27 -19.67 0.89 -10.96
C SER A 27 -20.32 0.74 -9.58
N GLY A 28 -20.82 1.83 -9.04
CA GLY A 28 -21.53 1.84 -7.76
C GLY A 28 -20.65 1.40 -6.59
N TYR A 29 -21.20 0.56 -5.75
CA TYR A 29 -20.54 0.12 -4.51
C TYR A 29 -19.19 -0.57 -4.74
N ASN A 30 -19.04 -1.31 -5.82
CA ASN A 30 -17.78 -2.00 -6.13
C ASN A 30 -16.64 -1.03 -6.43
N LEU A 31 -16.92 0.11 -7.07
CA LEU A 31 -15.94 1.15 -7.32
C LEU A 31 -15.39 1.74 -6.01
N LEU A 32 -16.25 1.92 -5.00
CA LEU A 32 -15.82 2.43 -3.69
C LEU A 32 -14.98 1.42 -2.90
N ARG A 33 -15.04 0.14 -3.25
CA ARG A 33 -14.25 -0.93 -2.61
C ARG A 33 -12.90 -1.19 -3.29
N ASP A 34 -12.68 -0.65 -4.48
CA ASP A 34 -11.39 -0.76 -5.14
C ASP A 34 -10.48 0.43 -4.76
N PRO A 35 -9.43 0.22 -3.99
CA PRO A 35 -8.58 1.31 -3.50
C PRO A 35 -7.90 2.11 -4.61
N ARG A 36 -7.70 1.51 -5.78
CA ARG A 36 -7.05 2.15 -6.94
C ARG A 36 -7.91 3.22 -7.58
N TYR A 37 -9.23 3.06 -7.51
CA TYR A 37 -10.20 3.94 -8.16
C TYR A 37 -11.02 4.76 -7.17
N ASN A 38 -11.09 4.35 -5.92
CA ASN A 38 -11.82 5.07 -4.88
C ASN A 38 -11.19 6.45 -4.65
N LYS A 39 -12.00 7.50 -4.79
CA LYS A 39 -11.63 8.89 -4.50
C LYS A 39 -12.27 9.40 -3.20
N GLY A 40 -13.04 8.56 -2.51
CA GLY A 40 -13.82 8.98 -1.34
C GLY A 40 -14.76 10.15 -1.66
N LEU A 41 -14.70 11.19 -0.86
CA LEU A 41 -15.56 12.38 -1.02
C LEU A 41 -15.11 13.30 -2.17
N ALA A 42 -13.99 13.03 -2.84
CA ALA A 42 -13.54 13.82 -3.98
C ALA A 42 -14.16 13.40 -5.32
N PHE A 43 -15.02 12.39 -5.34
CA PHE A 43 -15.85 12.16 -6.51
C PHE A 43 -16.74 13.38 -6.78
N THR A 44 -16.58 13.98 -7.96
CA THR A 44 -17.39 15.10 -8.41
C THR A 44 -18.86 14.68 -8.62
N GLU A 45 -19.79 15.64 -8.65
CA GLU A 45 -21.21 15.35 -8.89
C GLU A 45 -21.43 14.57 -10.21
N LYS A 46 -20.70 14.94 -11.26
CA LYS A 46 -20.78 14.25 -12.56
C LYS A 46 -20.28 12.80 -12.45
N GLU A 47 -19.17 12.56 -11.76
CA GLU A 47 -18.66 11.21 -11.54
C GLU A 47 -19.62 10.37 -10.69
N ARG A 48 -20.20 10.97 -9.63
CA ARG A 48 -21.20 10.30 -8.79
C ARG A 48 -22.42 9.86 -9.57
N GLU A 49 -22.83 10.65 -10.53
CA GLU A 49 -23.95 10.30 -11.43
C GLU A 49 -23.55 9.20 -12.42
N THR A 50 -22.42 9.39 -13.10
CA THR A 50 -21.91 8.45 -14.12
C THR A 50 -21.63 7.06 -13.55
N HIS A 51 -21.14 6.99 -12.33
CA HIS A 51 -20.72 5.73 -11.69
C HIS A 51 -21.73 5.20 -10.67
N TYR A 52 -22.95 5.72 -10.62
CA TYR A 52 -24.03 5.28 -9.71
C TYR A 52 -23.63 5.36 -8.23
N LEU A 53 -22.94 6.44 -7.83
CA LEU A 53 -22.48 6.67 -6.45
C LEU A 53 -23.43 7.53 -5.62
N ARG A 54 -24.49 8.09 -6.22
CA ARG A 54 -25.47 8.90 -5.49
C ARG A 54 -26.15 8.08 -4.41
N GLY A 55 -26.21 8.63 -3.21
CA GLY A 55 -26.75 7.94 -2.04
C GLY A 55 -25.77 7.00 -1.32
N LEU A 56 -24.65 6.60 -1.98
CA LEU A 56 -23.59 5.80 -1.36
C LEU A 56 -22.54 6.67 -0.65
N LEU A 57 -22.41 7.92 -1.07
CA LEU A 57 -21.50 8.90 -0.48
C LEU A 57 -22.32 10.04 0.14
N PRO A 58 -21.81 10.65 1.23
CA PRO A 58 -22.35 11.92 1.72
C PRO A 58 -22.47 12.95 0.60
N PRO A 59 -23.49 13.84 0.61
CA PRO A 59 -23.74 14.76 -0.50
C PRO A 59 -22.63 15.80 -0.71
N THR A 60 -21.81 16.03 0.31
CA THR A 60 -20.70 16.99 0.23
C THR A 60 -19.56 16.45 -0.66
N VAL A 61 -19.17 17.24 -1.65
CA VAL A 61 -17.95 17.02 -2.43
C VAL A 61 -16.84 17.85 -1.81
N ILE A 62 -15.69 17.23 -1.55
CA ILE A 62 -14.51 17.93 -1.04
C ILE A 62 -13.33 17.68 -1.97
N SER A 63 -12.41 18.64 -2.04
CA SER A 63 -11.20 18.47 -2.85
C SER A 63 -10.26 17.42 -2.24
N GLN A 64 -9.37 16.88 -3.08
CA GLN A 64 -8.36 15.92 -2.63
C GLN A 64 -7.43 16.53 -1.58
N GLU A 65 -7.07 17.82 -1.74
CA GLU A 65 -6.22 18.56 -0.79
C GLU A 65 -6.89 18.72 0.57
N LEU A 66 -8.21 18.90 0.59
CA LEU A 66 -8.94 18.97 1.85
C LEU A 66 -9.03 17.60 2.52
N GLN A 67 -9.21 16.53 1.75
CA GLN A 67 -9.13 15.16 2.28
C GLN A 67 -7.76 14.87 2.88
N GLU A 68 -6.70 15.22 2.16
CA GLU A 68 -5.31 15.06 2.61
C GLU A 68 -5.09 15.75 3.96
N ARG A 69 -5.43 17.03 4.06
CA ARG A 69 -5.30 17.79 5.31
C ARG A 69 -6.05 17.16 6.48
N LYS A 70 -7.28 16.70 6.25
CA LYS A 70 -8.09 16.04 7.28
C LYS A 70 -7.45 14.74 7.75
N ILE A 71 -6.98 13.91 6.83
CA ILE A 71 -6.34 12.65 7.17
C ILE A 71 -5.02 12.88 7.90
N MET A 72 -4.23 13.86 7.45
CA MET A 72 -2.99 14.21 8.13
C MET A 72 -3.22 14.70 9.57
N GLN A 73 -4.27 15.50 9.79
CA GLN A 73 -4.68 15.89 11.14
C GLN A 73 -5.05 14.67 12.01
N ASN A 74 -5.79 13.71 11.46
CA ASN A 74 -6.15 12.50 12.18
C ASN A 74 -4.92 11.63 12.50
N ILE A 75 -3.99 11.44 11.55
CA ILE A 75 -2.76 10.68 11.76
C ILE A 75 -1.92 11.31 12.88
N ARG A 76 -1.84 12.64 12.94
CA ARG A 76 -1.10 13.36 13.98
C ARG A 76 -1.69 13.22 15.38
N GLN A 77 -2.96 12.87 15.50
CA GLN A 77 -3.60 12.62 16.80
C GLN A 77 -3.14 11.33 17.46
N TYR A 78 -2.71 10.34 16.70
CA TYR A 78 -2.18 9.10 17.25
C TYR A 78 -0.84 9.35 17.93
N GLN A 79 -0.69 8.85 19.17
CA GLN A 79 0.51 9.04 19.95
C GLN A 79 1.63 8.06 19.57
N LEU A 80 1.25 6.82 19.22
CA LEU A 80 2.19 5.75 18.93
C LEU A 80 2.47 5.66 17.41
N PRO A 81 3.75 5.54 16.99
CA PRO A 81 4.12 5.37 15.59
C PRO A 81 3.41 4.19 14.91
N LEU A 82 3.24 3.07 15.62
CA LEU A 82 2.53 1.91 15.08
C LEU A 82 1.06 2.21 14.76
N GLN A 83 0.38 3.01 15.57
CA GLN A 83 -1.01 3.43 15.26
C GLN A 83 -1.06 4.30 14.01
N ARG A 84 -0.08 5.20 13.82
CA ARG A 84 0.07 5.97 12.58
C ARG A 84 0.33 5.07 11.38
N TYR A 85 1.19 4.07 11.56
CA TYR A 85 1.44 3.04 10.52
C TYR A 85 0.17 2.32 10.12
N MET A 86 -0.60 1.81 11.09
CA MET A 86 -1.87 1.13 10.82
C MET A 86 -2.84 2.05 10.07
N ALA A 87 -2.99 3.31 10.51
CA ALA A 87 -3.85 4.28 9.83
C ALA A 87 -3.39 4.56 8.38
N MET A 88 -2.08 4.56 8.12
CA MET A 88 -1.55 4.67 6.76
C MET A 88 -1.84 3.42 5.92
N MET A 89 -1.72 2.22 6.48
CA MET A 89 -2.07 0.97 5.78
C MET A 89 -3.57 0.90 5.48
N ASP A 90 -4.42 1.26 6.43
CA ASP A 90 -5.87 1.35 6.23
C ASP A 90 -6.23 2.35 5.10
N LEU A 91 -5.51 3.47 5.04
CA LEU A 91 -5.68 4.43 3.94
C LEU A 91 -5.26 3.83 2.61
N GLN A 92 -4.15 3.11 2.55
CA GLN A 92 -3.68 2.43 1.32
C GLN A 92 -4.70 1.42 0.83
N GLU A 93 -5.31 0.66 1.75
CA GLU A 93 -6.33 -0.35 1.43
C GLU A 93 -7.69 0.25 1.06
N GLY A 94 -7.97 1.49 1.47
CA GLY A 94 -9.23 2.18 1.18
C GLY A 94 -9.16 3.16 0.02
N ASN A 95 -8.05 3.89 -0.11
CA ASN A 95 -7.82 4.92 -1.13
C ASN A 95 -6.32 5.05 -1.42
N GLU A 96 -5.81 4.18 -2.28
CA GLU A 96 -4.40 4.10 -2.64
C GLU A 96 -3.86 5.42 -3.20
N ARG A 97 -4.65 6.12 -4.00
CA ARG A 97 -4.24 7.41 -4.58
C ARG A 97 -4.00 8.46 -3.51
N LEU A 98 -4.88 8.52 -2.52
CA LEU A 98 -4.74 9.49 -1.42
C LEU A 98 -3.59 9.10 -0.48
N PHE A 99 -3.36 7.80 -0.27
CA PHE A 99 -2.20 7.30 0.45
C PHE A 99 -0.89 7.79 -0.18
N TYR A 100 -0.70 7.57 -1.48
CA TYR A 100 0.52 8.01 -2.16
C TYR A 100 0.64 9.52 -2.22
N LYS A 101 -0.47 10.25 -2.45
CA LYS A 101 -0.44 11.71 -2.39
C LYS A 101 0.03 12.19 -1.02
N LEU A 102 -0.58 11.68 0.04
CA LEU A 102 -0.24 12.04 1.42
C LEU A 102 1.25 11.74 1.71
N LEU A 103 1.72 10.56 1.31
CA LEU A 103 3.11 10.13 1.51
C LEU A 103 4.12 11.00 0.75
N ILE A 104 3.82 11.38 -0.49
CA ILE A 104 4.69 12.20 -1.32
C ILE A 104 4.75 13.63 -0.79
N ASP A 105 3.61 14.22 -0.46
CA ASP A 105 3.53 15.62 -0.04
C ASP A 105 4.05 15.84 1.40
N ASN A 106 4.11 14.77 2.21
CA ASN A 106 4.58 14.81 3.60
C ASN A 106 5.68 13.77 3.88
N VAL A 107 6.60 13.58 2.92
CA VAL A 107 7.56 12.48 2.96
C VAL A 107 8.45 12.47 4.21
N GLU A 108 8.92 13.63 4.66
CA GLU A 108 9.80 13.74 5.82
C GLU A 108 9.13 13.24 7.10
N GLU A 109 7.83 13.49 7.26
CA GLU A 109 7.07 13.07 8.44
C GLU A 109 6.59 11.61 8.34
N LEU A 110 6.17 11.17 7.15
CA LEU A 110 5.51 9.88 6.98
C LEU A 110 6.47 8.75 6.59
N LEU A 111 7.64 9.05 6.04
CA LEU A 111 8.63 8.02 5.70
C LEU A 111 9.03 7.17 6.92
N PRO A 112 9.36 7.75 8.10
CA PRO A 112 9.68 6.98 9.29
C PRO A 112 8.51 6.17 9.83
N ILE A 113 7.29 6.50 9.44
CA ILE A 113 6.08 5.77 9.83
C ILE A 113 5.86 4.58 8.88
N VAL A 114 5.87 4.81 7.57
CA VAL A 114 5.59 3.77 6.57
C VAL A 114 6.75 2.78 6.43
N TYR A 115 7.97 3.22 6.77
CA TYR A 115 9.16 2.39 6.67
C TYR A 115 9.94 2.39 8.01
N THR A 116 11.28 2.37 7.95
CA THR A 116 12.12 2.33 9.16
C THR A 116 12.08 3.67 9.91
N PRO A 117 11.93 3.66 11.27
CA PRO A 117 12.00 2.50 12.15
C PRO A 117 10.66 1.76 12.39
N THR A 118 9.52 2.39 12.15
CA THR A 118 8.20 1.90 12.57
C THR A 118 7.83 0.55 11.93
N VAL A 119 8.21 0.32 10.68
CA VAL A 119 7.96 -0.97 10.00
C VAL A 119 8.62 -2.15 10.73
N GLY A 120 9.70 -1.93 11.48
CA GLY A 120 10.32 -2.97 12.31
C GLY A 120 9.37 -3.46 13.40
N GLU A 121 8.74 -2.53 14.13
CA GLU A 121 7.71 -2.87 15.12
C GLU A 121 6.48 -3.49 14.45
N ALA A 122 6.07 -2.97 13.30
CA ALA A 122 4.97 -3.54 12.52
C ALA A 122 5.25 -5.00 12.13
N CYS A 123 6.47 -5.33 11.72
CA CYS A 123 6.87 -6.71 11.42
C CYS A 123 6.78 -7.61 12.66
N GLN A 124 7.20 -7.15 13.83
CA GLN A 124 7.09 -7.93 15.07
C GLN A 124 5.65 -8.23 15.47
N LYS A 125 4.70 -7.39 15.04
CA LYS A 125 3.27 -7.51 15.32
C LYS A 125 2.46 -7.87 14.08
N TYR A 126 3.10 -8.27 13.00
CA TYR A 126 2.49 -8.43 11.69
C TYR A 126 1.27 -9.37 11.70
N GLY A 127 1.35 -10.49 12.40
CA GLY A 127 0.23 -11.43 12.51
C GLY A 127 -1.02 -10.83 13.18
N SER A 128 -0.85 -9.85 14.09
CA SER A 128 -1.98 -9.20 14.77
C SER A 128 -2.53 -7.98 14.02
N ILE A 129 -1.74 -7.40 13.10
CA ILE A 129 -2.15 -6.21 12.31
C ILE A 129 -2.46 -6.56 10.85
N PHE A 130 -2.28 -7.82 10.45
CA PHE A 130 -2.58 -8.28 9.10
C PHE A 130 -4.08 -8.12 8.81
N SER A 131 -4.42 -7.41 7.73
CA SER A 131 -5.79 -7.20 7.27
C SER A 131 -6.02 -7.78 5.88
N ARG A 132 -5.14 -7.50 4.94
CA ARG A 132 -5.25 -7.97 3.55
C ARG A 132 -3.91 -8.45 2.99
N PRO A 133 -3.93 -9.38 2.03
CA PRO A 133 -2.72 -9.80 1.32
C PRO A 133 -2.10 -8.63 0.55
N GLN A 134 -0.85 -8.32 0.86
CA GLN A 134 -0.06 -7.30 0.16
C GLN A 134 1.10 -7.92 -0.63
N GLY A 135 1.14 -9.25 -0.71
CA GLY A 135 2.16 -10.01 -1.42
C GLY A 135 1.88 -11.50 -1.37
N LEU A 136 2.75 -12.29 -2.01
CA LEU A 136 2.66 -13.74 -2.07
C LEU A 136 3.59 -14.39 -1.06
N TYR A 137 3.09 -15.41 -0.37
CA TYR A 137 3.87 -16.29 0.49
C TYR A 137 4.14 -17.60 -0.26
N ILE A 138 5.42 -17.88 -0.49
CA ILE A 138 5.86 -19.09 -1.18
C ILE A 138 6.56 -19.98 -0.17
N SER A 139 5.90 -21.05 0.24
CA SER A 139 6.48 -22.01 1.19
C SER A 139 7.15 -23.17 0.48
N LEU A 140 7.94 -23.95 1.22
CA LEU A 140 8.53 -25.17 0.68
C LEU A 140 7.52 -26.22 0.22
N LYS A 141 6.29 -26.14 0.69
CA LYS A 141 5.20 -27.03 0.24
C LYS A 141 4.87 -26.80 -1.24
N GLU A 142 5.15 -25.59 -1.75
CA GLU A 142 4.95 -25.19 -3.14
C GLU A 142 6.16 -25.51 -4.04
N LYS A 143 7.17 -26.27 -3.54
CA LYS A 143 8.31 -26.69 -4.35
C LYS A 143 7.85 -27.44 -5.61
N GLY A 144 8.26 -26.96 -6.78
CA GLY A 144 7.83 -27.46 -8.09
C GLY A 144 6.53 -26.85 -8.61
N LYS A 145 5.80 -26.05 -7.80
CA LYS A 145 4.54 -25.39 -8.17
C LYS A 145 4.58 -23.85 -8.03
N ILE A 146 5.77 -23.27 -7.92
CA ILE A 146 5.95 -21.84 -7.67
C ILE A 146 5.25 -21.01 -8.74
N LEU A 147 5.30 -21.40 -10.01
CA LEU A 147 4.63 -20.70 -11.10
C LEU A 147 3.11 -20.67 -10.94
N GLU A 148 2.51 -21.72 -10.37
CA GLU A 148 1.08 -21.77 -10.08
C GLU A 148 0.72 -20.75 -8.99
N VAL A 149 1.55 -20.66 -7.94
CA VAL A 149 1.37 -19.67 -6.87
C VAL A 149 1.51 -18.24 -7.40
N LEU A 150 2.52 -17.99 -8.25
CA LEU A 150 2.71 -16.67 -8.86
C LEU A 150 1.51 -16.23 -9.72
N LYS A 151 0.84 -17.17 -10.38
CA LYS A 151 -0.36 -16.89 -11.19
C LYS A 151 -1.57 -16.45 -10.36
N ASN A 152 -1.56 -16.67 -9.04
CA ASN A 152 -2.63 -16.21 -8.15
C ASN A 152 -2.57 -14.70 -7.91
N TRP A 153 -1.42 -14.05 -8.19
CA TRP A 153 -1.33 -12.59 -8.11
C TRP A 153 -2.18 -11.95 -9.21
N PRO A 154 -3.04 -10.98 -8.88
CA PRO A 154 -3.99 -10.43 -9.83
C PRO A 154 -3.34 -9.61 -10.96
N GLU A 155 -2.23 -8.94 -10.66
CA GLU A 155 -1.54 -8.10 -11.63
C GLU A 155 -0.62 -8.92 -12.55
N ARG A 156 -0.64 -8.61 -13.84
CA ARG A 156 0.11 -9.36 -14.86
C ARG A 156 1.36 -8.65 -15.36
N SER A 157 1.41 -7.33 -15.22
CA SER A 157 2.52 -6.50 -15.71
C SER A 157 3.34 -5.98 -14.54
N ILE A 158 4.21 -6.80 -13.98
CA ILE A 158 5.06 -6.46 -12.85
C ILE A 158 6.42 -5.95 -13.34
N GLN A 159 6.86 -4.80 -12.84
CA GLN A 159 8.15 -4.19 -13.15
C GLN A 159 9.16 -4.38 -12.01
N VAL A 160 8.67 -4.39 -10.76
CA VAL A 160 9.54 -4.51 -9.58
C VAL A 160 8.99 -5.58 -8.65
N ILE A 161 9.87 -6.47 -8.22
CA ILE A 161 9.58 -7.50 -7.23
C ILE A 161 10.58 -7.34 -6.09
N VAL A 162 10.08 -7.30 -4.85
CA VAL A 162 10.92 -7.41 -3.66
C VAL A 162 10.69 -8.77 -3.03
N VAL A 163 11.77 -9.53 -2.86
CA VAL A 163 11.77 -10.88 -2.30
C VAL A 163 12.54 -10.89 -0.99
N THR A 164 12.03 -11.59 0.00
CA THR A 164 12.73 -11.85 1.27
C THR A 164 12.44 -13.28 1.73
N ASP A 165 13.33 -13.85 2.51
CA ASP A 165 13.11 -15.12 3.24
C ASP A 165 12.69 -14.87 4.69
N GLY A 166 12.79 -13.62 5.16
CA GLY A 166 12.46 -13.23 6.52
C GLY A 166 13.49 -13.64 7.58
N GLU A 167 14.57 -14.36 7.21
CA GLU A 167 15.55 -14.89 8.16
C GLU A 167 16.39 -13.80 8.85
N ARG A 168 16.58 -12.66 8.16
CA ARG A 168 17.34 -11.55 8.74
C ARG A 168 16.72 -10.21 8.38
N ILE A 169 15.83 -9.76 9.22
CA ILE A 169 15.15 -8.47 9.08
C ILE A 169 15.86 -7.40 9.92
N LEU A 170 16.73 -6.63 9.25
CA LEU A 170 17.49 -5.54 9.89
C LEU A 170 18.22 -6.03 11.18
N GLY A 171 18.09 -5.28 12.28
CA GLY A 171 18.56 -5.69 13.61
C GLY A 171 17.59 -6.58 14.39
N LEU A 172 16.47 -6.99 13.81
CA LEU A 172 15.42 -7.76 14.49
C LEU A 172 15.61 -9.28 14.40
N GLY A 173 16.54 -9.74 13.55
CA GLY A 173 16.81 -11.16 13.34
C GLY A 173 15.77 -11.86 12.47
N ASP A 174 15.51 -13.12 12.74
CA ASP A 174 14.56 -13.95 12.03
C ASP A 174 13.12 -13.65 12.45
N LEU A 175 12.32 -13.16 11.53
CA LEU A 175 10.90 -12.89 11.68
C LEU A 175 10.03 -13.81 10.83
N GLY A 176 10.62 -14.67 10.01
CA GLY A 176 9.91 -15.58 9.13
C GLY A 176 8.85 -14.86 8.28
N CYS A 177 7.61 -15.36 8.28
CA CYS A 177 6.52 -14.76 7.51
C CYS A 177 6.12 -13.35 7.94
N GLN A 178 6.42 -12.96 9.16
CA GLN A 178 6.18 -11.60 9.66
C GLN A 178 7.10 -10.56 8.98
N GLY A 179 8.23 -11.01 8.39
CA GLY A 179 9.12 -10.16 7.60
C GLY A 179 8.49 -9.51 6.37
N MET A 180 7.28 -9.90 5.96
CA MET A 180 6.56 -9.34 4.81
C MET A 180 6.36 -7.81 4.89
N GLY A 181 6.30 -7.23 6.08
CA GLY A 181 6.17 -5.78 6.24
C GLY A 181 7.30 -4.99 5.59
N ILE A 182 8.52 -5.54 5.53
CA ILE A 182 9.67 -4.88 4.90
C ILE A 182 9.52 -4.73 3.39
N PRO A 183 9.26 -5.81 2.59
CA PRO A 183 9.00 -5.64 1.16
C PRO A 183 7.82 -4.74 0.87
N VAL A 184 6.73 -4.81 1.64
CA VAL A 184 5.57 -3.91 1.50
C VAL A 184 5.99 -2.45 1.65
N GLY A 185 6.69 -2.10 2.72
CA GLY A 185 7.21 -0.75 2.92
C GLY A 185 8.17 -0.31 1.80
N LYS A 186 9.08 -1.19 1.34
CA LYS A 186 9.96 -0.88 0.21
C LYS A 186 9.20 -0.55 -1.07
N LEU A 187 8.18 -1.31 -1.40
CA LEU A 187 7.39 -1.05 -2.60
C LEU A 187 6.61 0.26 -2.52
N SER A 188 6.12 0.62 -1.33
CA SER A 188 5.53 1.95 -1.10
C SER A 188 6.54 3.07 -1.41
N LEU A 189 7.81 2.90 -1.02
CA LEU A 189 8.87 3.86 -1.34
C LEU A 189 9.22 3.90 -2.84
N TYR A 190 9.31 2.73 -3.49
CA TYR A 190 9.59 2.68 -4.92
C TYR A 190 8.49 3.34 -5.74
N THR A 191 7.26 3.26 -5.30
CA THR A 191 6.14 4.00 -5.90
C THR A 191 6.23 5.49 -5.58
N ALA A 192 6.32 5.86 -4.30
CA ALA A 192 6.26 7.25 -3.87
C ALA A 192 7.47 8.08 -4.33
N LEU A 193 8.68 7.51 -4.30
CA LEU A 193 9.93 8.20 -4.57
C LEU A 193 10.55 7.81 -5.92
N GLY A 194 10.37 6.56 -6.35
CA GLY A 194 10.92 6.04 -7.60
C GLY A 194 9.97 6.14 -8.79
N GLY A 195 8.71 6.52 -8.58
CA GLY A 195 7.74 6.70 -9.65
C GLY A 195 7.24 5.41 -10.31
N VAL A 196 7.48 4.26 -9.68
CA VAL A 196 6.93 2.98 -10.16
C VAL A 196 5.42 2.94 -9.90
N ARG A 197 4.65 2.52 -10.89
CA ARG A 197 3.19 2.42 -10.72
C ARG A 197 2.83 1.40 -9.64
N PRO A 198 1.87 1.67 -8.74
CA PRO A 198 1.47 0.74 -7.69
C PRO A 198 1.07 -0.65 -8.23
N SER A 199 0.37 -0.70 -9.36
CA SER A 199 -0.02 -1.96 -10.03
C SER A 199 1.15 -2.71 -10.67
N ALA A 200 2.33 -2.12 -10.76
CA ALA A 200 3.51 -2.72 -11.37
C ALA A 200 4.53 -3.24 -10.34
N VAL A 201 4.16 -3.28 -9.06
CA VAL A 201 5.00 -3.78 -7.98
C VAL A 201 4.39 -5.03 -7.33
N SER A 202 5.24 -5.92 -6.82
CA SER A 202 4.81 -7.11 -6.10
C SER A 202 5.80 -7.49 -4.99
N CYS A 203 5.26 -7.97 -3.87
CA CYS A 203 6.04 -8.53 -2.76
C CYS A 203 6.01 -10.06 -2.83
N HIS A 204 7.15 -10.70 -2.61
CA HIS A 204 7.23 -12.14 -2.47
C HIS A 204 8.02 -12.50 -1.23
N LEU A 205 7.46 -13.33 -0.40
CA LEU A 205 8.13 -13.91 0.75
C LEU A 205 8.37 -15.39 0.46
N ASN A 206 9.63 -15.77 0.35
CA ASN A 206 10.04 -17.16 0.22
C ASN A 206 10.39 -17.73 1.59
N LEU A 207 9.61 -18.68 2.07
CA LEU A 207 9.74 -19.25 3.40
C LEU A 207 10.60 -20.51 3.38
N PRO A 208 11.85 -20.49 3.90
CA PRO A 208 12.68 -21.67 4.04
C PRO A 208 12.13 -22.64 5.12
N TYR A 209 12.77 -23.77 5.28
CA TYR A 209 12.34 -24.94 6.08
C TYR A 209 11.85 -24.64 7.52
N PHE A 210 12.28 -23.55 8.12
CA PHE A 210 12.09 -23.29 9.55
C PHE A 210 10.74 -22.68 9.95
N CYS A 211 9.93 -22.24 9.01
CA CYS A 211 8.65 -21.57 9.31
C CYS A 211 7.51 -22.52 9.72
N ARG A 212 7.81 -23.78 10.07
CA ARG A 212 6.78 -24.71 10.60
C ARG A 212 6.19 -24.26 11.93
N THR A 213 6.97 -23.53 12.73
CA THR A 213 6.60 -23.16 14.10
C THR A 213 5.91 -21.79 14.19
N THR A 214 6.22 -20.88 13.28
CA THR A 214 5.71 -19.49 13.35
C THR A 214 4.33 -19.31 12.68
N MET A 215 3.96 -20.13 11.73
CA MET A 215 2.60 -20.08 11.13
C MET A 215 1.50 -20.47 12.13
N SER A 216 1.81 -21.31 13.13
CA SER A 216 0.85 -21.68 14.17
C SER A 216 0.50 -20.52 15.12
N CYS A 217 1.38 -19.54 15.26
CA CYS A 217 1.14 -18.36 16.10
C CYS A 217 0.38 -17.24 15.40
N CYS A 218 0.31 -17.24 14.06
CA CYS A 218 -0.38 -16.20 13.30
C CYS A 218 -1.84 -16.54 12.97
N ILE A 219 -2.30 -17.76 13.27
CA ILE A 219 -3.63 -18.24 12.88
C ILE A 219 -4.47 -18.68 14.11
N ASN A 220 -3.95 -18.56 15.33
CA ASN A 220 -4.71 -18.81 16.56
C ASN A 220 -5.16 -17.51 17.20
#